data_99c6b8eda366b55be941c079d1492c89
#
_entry.id   99c6b8eda366b55be941c079d1492c89
#
_cell.length_a   1.000
_cell.length_b   1.000
_cell.length_c   1.000
_cell.angle_alpha   90.00
_cell.angle_beta   90.00
_cell.angle_gamma   90.00
#
_symmetry.space_group_name_H-M   'P 1'
#
loop_
_entity.id
_entity.type
_entity.pdbx_description
1 polymer ?
#
loop_
_entity_poly.entity_id
_entity_poly.type
_entity_poly.pdbx_seq_one_letter_code
_entity_poly.pdbx_strand_id
1 'polypeptide(L)'
;MNKLLFFLLPIFLLSQEDGWQQIHNSREYSISGVAAFKDGYLVVHDNKKKNQPRVSYLDDELVITQLIWPEPELPYDLEAAVALPGKLNRFIFMESTGKCYEVSVDQNDFRMDVLHTFTLPGLKSKMNLEGLTIFPSGQGRVFIYGDRGSDTRISTLFTAFFNPKNKLFYELNQFVFDLPKPKKYKRNIADLTLKLDGSLWSAATSDPGNEGPFSTFIYELGQFNHSGTFIPTHPNLLKPIMTFDGQKVEAMMFQKETLVLMADNENFGASLKFMD
;
A
#
# COMPACT_ATOMS: atom_id res chain seq x y z
N MET A 1 34.12 55.62 3.02
CA MET A 1 34.08 54.45 2.16
C MET A 1 33.37 53.31 2.87
N ASN A 2 32.05 53.18 2.64
CA ASN A 2 31.25 52.10 3.23
C ASN A 2 31.26 50.91 2.29
N LYS A 3 31.87 49.80 2.75
CA LYS A 3 31.78 48.50 2.06
C LYS A 3 30.44 47.86 2.39
N LEU A 4 29.55 47.79 1.41
CA LEU A 4 28.31 47.02 1.45
C LEU A 4 28.66 45.55 1.26
N LEU A 5 28.47 44.73 2.29
CA LEU A 5 28.66 43.28 2.25
C LEU A 5 27.36 42.67 1.77
N PHE A 6 27.31 42.17 0.53
CA PHE A 6 26.18 41.37 0.02
C PHE A 6 26.33 39.94 0.56
N PHE A 7 25.44 39.53 1.45
CA PHE A 7 25.22 38.14 1.77
C PHE A 7 24.37 37.51 0.67
N LEU A 8 24.96 36.69 -0.17
CA LEU A 8 24.27 35.76 -1.05
C LEU A 8 23.78 34.59 -0.17
N LEU A 9 22.48 34.59 0.17
CA LEU A 9 21.81 33.39 0.65
C LEU A 9 21.75 32.38 -0.52
N PRO A 10 22.23 31.13 -0.37
CA PRO A 10 21.98 30.09 -1.35
C PRO A 10 20.48 29.82 -1.37
N ILE A 11 19.82 30.17 -2.45
CA ILE A 11 18.48 29.67 -2.77
C ILE A 11 18.68 28.19 -3.09
N PHE A 12 18.37 27.30 -2.13
CA PHE A 12 18.13 25.91 -2.42
C PHE A 12 16.84 25.87 -3.27
N LEU A 13 17.02 25.87 -4.59
CA LEU A 13 16.03 25.35 -5.52
C LEU A 13 15.90 23.86 -5.19
N LEU A 14 14.91 23.51 -4.38
CA LEU A 14 14.39 22.15 -4.35
C LEU A 14 13.86 21.90 -5.77
N SER A 15 14.63 21.21 -6.58
CA SER A 15 14.13 20.61 -7.80
C SER A 15 13.04 19.62 -7.38
N GLN A 16 11.78 19.96 -7.64
CA GLN A 16 10.69 18.98 -7.67
C GLN A 16 11.00 18.07 -8.88
N GLU A 17 11.88 17.10 -8.69
CA GLU A 17 12.13 16.06 -9.67
C GLU A 17 10.87 15.20 -9.75
N ASP A 18 10.27 15.19 -10.93
CA ASP A 18 9.24 14.25 -11.39
C ASP A 18 7.87 14.26 -10.72
N GLY A 19 7.43 15.37 -10.12
CA GLY A 19 6.05 15.51 -9.61
C GLY A 19 5.75 14.71 -8.34
N TRP A 20 6.76 14.22 -7.60
CA TRP A 20 6.62 13.72 -6.25
C TRP A 20 6.55 14.86 -5.24
N GLN A 21 5.58 14.74 -4.31
CA GLN A 21 5.39 15.70 -3.23
C GLN A 21 5.80 15.04 -1.90
N GLN A 22 6.72 15.67 -1.16
CA GLN A 22 7.15 15.17 0.14
C GLN A 22 6.02 15.33 1.17
N ILE A 23 5.65 14.24 1.84
CA ILE A 23 4.68 14.23 2.93
C ILE A 23 5.41 14.45 4.27
N HIS A 24 6.42 13.65 4.54
CA HIS A 24 7.17 13.70 5.80
C HIS A 24 8.60 13.19 5.62
N ASN A 25 9.54 13.72 6.43
CA ASN A 25 10.97 13.34 6.35
C ASN A 25 11.39 12.26 7.36
N SER A 26 10.50 11.87 8.27
CA SER A 26 10.83 10.87 9.28
C SER A 26 10.34 9.49 8.87
N ARG A 27 11.18 8.48 9.06
CA ARG A 27 10.88 7.09 8.81
C ARG A 27 9.62 6.58 9.53
N GLU A 28 9.33 7.09 10.73
CA GLU A 28 8.14 6.67 11.48
C GLU A 28 6.80 7.05 10.82
N TYR A 29 6.86 7.95 9.81
CA TYR A 29 5.73 8.34 8.96
C TYR A 29 5.85 7.78 7.54
N SER A 30 6.69 6.77 7.30
CA SER A 30 6.68 5.96 6.09
C SER A 30 5.30 5.35 5.87
N ILE A 31 4.87 5.25 4.60
CA ILE A 31 3.51 4.81 4.25
C ILE A 31 3.57 3.47 3.55
N SER A 32 3.01 2.44 4.18
CA SER A 32 2.94 1.06 3.68
C SER A 32 1.56 0.62 3.21
N GLY A 33 0.54 1.49 3.32
CA GLY A 33 -0.79 1.24 2.77
C GLY A 33 -1.67 2.48 2.80
N VAL A 34 -2.63 2.57 1.85
CA VAL A 34 -3.47 3.75 1.66
C VAL A 34 -4.91 3.39 1.31
N ALA A 35 -5.87 4.14 1.87
CA ALA A 35 -7.28 4.07 1.51
C ALA A 35 -7.91 5.47 1.49
N ALA A 36 -8.80 5.74 0.54
CA ALA A 36 -9.51 7.03 0.48
C ALA A 36 -10.42 7.22 1.70
N PHE A 37 -10.38 8.39 2.31
CA PHE A 37 -11.22 8.77 3.43
C PHE A 37 -11.47 10.26 3.45
N LYS A 38 -12.73 10.68 3.50
CA LYS A 38 -13.14 12.08 3.39
C LYS A 38 -12.58 12.74 2.11
N ASP A 39 -11.92 13.87 2.30
CA ASP A 39 -11.19 14.69 1.33
C ASP A 39 -9.70 14.33 1.20
N GLY A 40 -9.24 13.31 1.94
CA GLY A 40 -7.86 12.84 1.97
C GLY A 40 -7.77 11.32 2.05
N TYR A 41 -6.83 10.83 2.88
CA TYR A 41 -6.47 9.42 2.93
C TYR A 41 -6.28 8.93 4.37
N LEU A 42 -6.68 7.69 4.63
CA LEU A 42 -6.13 6.92 5.75
C LEU A 42 -4.87 6.21 5.25
N VAL A 43 -3.79 6.37 5.97
CA VAL A 43 -2.51 5.70 5.71
C VAL A 43 -2.10 4.85 6.90
N VAL A 44 -1.43 3.74 6.63
CA VAL A 44 -0.88 2.86 7.67
C VAL A 44 0.64 2.85 7.60
N HIS A 45 1.27 2.53 8.73
CA HIS A 45 2.71 2.54 8.93
C HIS A 45 3.20 1.18 9.43
N ASP A 46 4.32 0.68 8.89
CA ASP A 46 4.97 -0.60 9.24
C ASP A 46 5.67 -0.61 10.60
N ASN A 47 5.31 0.34 11.45
CA ASN A 47 5.93 0.59 12.73
C ASN A 47 5.72 -0.54 13.75
N LYS A 48 6.75 -0.80 14.57
CA LYS A 48 6.82 -1.91 15.53
C LYS A 48 6.93 -1.47 16.99
N LYS A 49 7.32 -0.20 17.26
CA LYS A 49 7.52 0.32 18.61
C LYS A 49 6.26 0.99 19.15
N LYS A 50 6.01 0.92 20.47
CA LYS A 50 4.78 1.42 21.11
C LYS A 50 4.49 2.90 20.90
N ASN A 51 5.52 3.72 20.77
CA ASN A 51 5.39 5.19 20.63
C ASN A 51 5.36 5.68 19.19
N GLN A 52 5.30 4.78 18.23
CA GLN A 52 5.23 5.12 16.80
C GLN A 52 3.79 5.07 16.28
N PRO A 53 3.42 5.90 15.28
CA PRO A 53 2.09 5.86 14.67
C PRO A 53 1.80 4.50 14.01
N ARG A 54 0.55 4.10 13.99
CA ARG A 54 0.06 2.93 13.24
C ARG A 54 -0.84 3.33 12.10
N VAL A 55 -1.70 4.30 12.34
CA VAL A 55 -2.65 4.82 11.38
C VAL A 55 -2.61 6.34 11.46
N SER A 56 -2.65 7.00 10.34
CA SER A 56 -2.76 8.45 10.25
C SER A 56 -3.79 8.87 9.19
N TYR A 57 -4.33 10.05 9.35
CA TYR A 57 -5.07 10.77 8.31
C TYR A 57 -4.11 11.74 7.62
N LEU A 58 -4.08 11.70 6.31
CA LEU A 58 -3.38 12.63 5.44
C LEU A 58 -4.42 13.46 4.71
N ASP A 59 -4.45 14.77 4.94
CA ASP A 59 -5.40 15.68 4.28
C ASP A 59 -4.92 16.12 2.88
N ASP A 60 -5.71 16.95 2.22
CA ASP A 60 -5.41 17.49 0.89
C ASP A 60 -4.28 18.54 0.87
N GLU A 61 -3.93 19.11 2.03
CA GLU A 61 -2.77 19.99 2.23
C GLU A 61 -1.48 19.18 2.58
N LEU A 62 -1.54 17.85 2.57
CA LEU A 62 -0.49 16.90 2.95
C LEU A 62 -0.08 16.99 4.42
N VAL A 63 -0.98 17.46 5.29
CA VAL A 63 -0.75 17.43 6.74
C VAL A 63 -1.15 16.05 7.27
N ILE A 64 -0.19 15.41 7.95
CA ILE A 64 -0.39 14.09 8.55
C ILE A 64 -0.81 14.21 10.01
N THR A 65 -1.95 13.60 10.36
CA THR A 65 -2.49 13.56 11.72
C THR A 65 -2.57 12.12 12.20
N GLN A 66 -1.82 11.78 13.26
CA GLN A 66 -1.85 10.45 13.84
C GLN A 66 -3.23 10.16 14.46
N LEU A 67 -3.79 8.97 14.17
CA LEU A 67 -4.99 8.46 14.81
C LEU A 67 -4.63 7.57 16.00
N ILE A 68 -5.48 7.58 17.03
CA ILE A 68 -5.29 6.75 18.21
C ILE A 68 -5.85 5.35 17.93
N TRP A 69 -5.02 4.32 18.09
CA TRP A 69 -5.47 2.95 18.02
C TRP A 69 -6.34 2.61 19.25
N PRO A 70 -7.55 2.05 19.06
CA PRO A 70 -8.54 1.93 20.15
C PRO A 70 -8.25 0.78 21.13
N GLU A 71 -7.42 -0.20 20.76
CA GLU A 71 -7.13 -1.38 21.56
C GLU A 71 -5.82 -1.22 22.35
N PRO A 72 -5.68 -1.89 23.51
CA PRO A 72 -4.44 -1.86 24.29
C PRO A 72 -3.23 -2.45 23.58
N GLU A 73 -3.49 -3.47 22.72
CA GLU A 73 -2.47 -4.09 21.88
C GLU A 73 -2.43 -3.38 20.52
N LEU A 74 -1.29 -2.74 20.25
CA LEU A 74 -1.06 -2.09 18.96
C LEU A 74 -0.83 -3.14 17.86
N PRO A 75 -1.33 -2.89 16.64
CA PRO A 75 -0.95 -3.72 15.50
C PRO A 75 0.56 -3.65 15.26
N TYR A 76 1.10 -4.73 14.75
CA TYR A 76 2.52 -4.88 14.49
C TYR A 76 2.76 -4.99 12.98
N ASP A 77 3.57 -4.07 12.42
CA ASP A 77 3.97 -4.20 11.01
C ASP A 77 2.77 -4.12 10.04
N LEU A 78 2.00 -3.01 10.07
CA LEU A 78 0.89 -2.80 9.14
C LEU A 78 1.44 -2.53 7.74
N GLU A 79 0.97 -3.29 6.75
CA GLU A 79 1.47 -3.28 5.38
C GLU A 79 0.41 -2.95 4.32
N ALA A 80 -0.86 -2.90 4.69
CA ALA A 80 -1.89 -2.51 3.75
C ALA A 80 -3.11 -1.88 4.43
N ALA A 81 -3.77 -0.98 3.70
CA ALA A 81 -5.06 -0.39 4.04
C ALA A 81 -5.99 -0.43 2.83
N VAL A 82 -7.22 -0.93 2.99
CA VAL A 82 -8.20 -0.94 1.92
C VAL A 82 -9.59 -0.55 2.44
N ALA A 83 -10.28 0.31 1.70
CA ALA A 83 -11.68 0.63 1.98
C ALA A 83 -12.57 -0.58 1.68
N LEU A 84 -13.48 -0.90 2.59
CA LEU A 84 -14.36 -2.06 2.45
C LEU A 84 -15.49 -1.77 1.45
N PRO A 85 -15.56 -2.43 0.29
CA PRO A 85 -16.54 -2.12 -0.75
C PRO A 85 -17.98 -2.16 -0.23
N GLY A 86 -18.76 -1.10 -0.53
CA GLY A 86 -20.16 -0.98 -0.14
C GLY A 86 -20.39 -0.70 1.35
N LYS A 87 -19.35 -0.30 2.09
CA LYS A 87 -19.43 0.09 3.51
C LYS A 87 -18.75 1.42 3.72
N LEU A 88 -19.54 2.45 4.04
CA LEU A 88 -19.01 3.77 4.34
C LEU A 88 -18.13 3.73 5.60
N ASN A 89 -16.98 4.39 5.57
CA ASN A 89 -16.05 4.55 6.69
C ASN A 89 -15.60 3.24 7.33
N ARG A 90 -15.55 2.16 6.56
CA ARG A 90 -15.05 0.86 6.97
C ARG A 90 -13.83 0.48 6.15
N PHE A 91 -12.83 -0.03 6.84
CA PHE A 91 -11.52 -0.36 6.27
C PHE A 91 -11.03 -1.71 6.77
N ILE A 92 -10.18 -2.34 6.00
CA ILE A 92 -9.36 -3.47 6.45
C ILE A 92 -7.92 -3.00 6.49
N PHE A 93 -7.27 -3.13 7.65
CA PHE A 93 -5.83 -2.98 7.80
C PHE A 93 -5.20 -4.35 7.98
N MET A 94 -4.06 -4.59 7.34
CA MET A 94 -3.38 -5.89 7.33
C MET A 94 -1.95 -5.77 7.86
N GLU A 95 -1.58 -6.65 8.79
CA GLU A 95 -0.18 -6.86 9.17
C GLU A 95 0.54 -7.76 8.15
N SER A 96 1.87 -7.67 8.09
CA SER A 96 2.72 -8.55 7.28
C SER A 96 2.52 -10.04 7.52
N THR A 97 2.00 -10.40 8.68
CA THR A 97 1.63 -11.77 9.09
C THR A 97 0.30 -12.25 8.48
N GLY A 98 -0.45 -11.34 7.85
CA GLY A 98 -1.81 -11.59 7.36
C GLY A 98 -2.90 -11.50 8.41
N LYS A 99 -2.61 -11.04 9.62
CA LYS A 99 -3.62 -10.64 10.60
C LYS A 99 -4.26 -9.35 10.10
N CYS A 100 -5.59 -9.34 10.04
CA CYS A 100 -6.39 -8.24 9.54
C CYS A 100 -7.32 -7.68 10.62
N TYR A 101 -7.57 -6.38 10.53
CA TYR A 101 -8.49 -5.65 11.39
C TYR A 101 -9.55 -4.97 10.51
N GLU A 102 -10.82 -5.33 10.67
CA GLU A 102 -11.91 -4.52 10.15
C GLU A 102 -12.17 -3.40 11.14
N VAL A 103 -12.00 -2.15 10.69
CA VAL A 103 -12.17 -0.96 11.51
C VAL A 103 -13.25 -0.05 10.95
N SER A 104 -13.93 0.71 11.82
CA SER A 104 -14.68 1.90 11.43
C SER A 104 -13.95 3.14 11.90
N VAL A 105 -14.01 4.22 11.10
CA VAL A 105 -13.44 5.52 11.44
C VAL A 105 -14.53 6.58 11.34
N ASP A 106 -14.78 7.32 12.42
CA ASP A 106 -15.72 8.43 12.41
C ASP A 106 -15.13 9.61 11.62
N GLN A 107 -15.97 10.23 10.77
CA GLN A 107 -15.52 11.33 9.90
C GLN A 107 -15.32 12.65 10.64
N ASN A 108 -15.91 12.83 11.82
CA ASN A 108 -15.90 14.13 12.52
C ASN A 108 -14.75 14.21 13.54
N ASP A 109 -14.56 13.16 14.33
CA ASP A 109 -13.60 13.14 15.43
C ASP A 109 -12.44 12.16 15.21
N PHE A 110 -12.42 11.46 14.07
CA PHE A 110 -11.40 10.45 13.69
C PHE A 110 -11.28 9.28 14.66
N ARG A 111 -12.30 9.06 15.51
CA ARG A 111 -12.32 7.92 16.40
C ARG A 111 -12.41 6.62 15.60
N MET A 112 -11.53 5.67 15.95
CA MET A 112 -11.53 4.33 15.38
C MET A 112 -12.17 3.35 16.35
N ASP A 113 -12.87 2.35 15.80
CA ASP A 113 -13.35 1.17 16.53
C ASP A 113 -12.93 -0.09 15.76
N VAL A 114 -12.28 -1.04 16.41
CA VAL A 114 -11.99 -2.37 15.86
C VAL A 114 -13.25 -3.22 15.96
N LEU A 115 -13.80 -3.60 14.81
CA LEU A 115 -15.07 -4.31 14.72
C LEU A 115 -14.89 -5.83 14.65
N HIS A 116 -13.79 -6.25 14.04
CA HIS A 116 -13.46 -7.65 13.82
C HIS A 116 -11.97 -7.83 13.51
N THR A 117 -11.40 -8.90 14.04
CA THR A 117 -10.04 -9.34 13.73
C THR A 117 -10.08 -10.74 13.14
N PHE A 118 -9.32 -10.99 12.09
CA PHE A 118 -9.23 -12.30 11.43
C PHE A 118 -7.84 -12.48 10.79
N THR A 119 -7.55 -13.70 10.36
CA THR A 119 -6.30 -14.00 9.63
C THR A 119 -6.65 -14.50 8.23
N LEU A 120 -5.91 -14.04 7.24
CA LEU A 120 -6.04 -14.48 5.85
C LEU A 120 -5.61 -15.95 5.70
N PRO A 121 -6.30 -16.75 4.87
CA PRO A 121 -5.99 -18.17 4.72
C PRO A 121 -4.75 -18.43 3.83
N GLY A 122 -4.23 -19.66 3.87
CA GLY A 122 -3.20 -20.15 2.94
C GLY A 122 -1.77 -19.73 3.21
N LEU A 123 -1.52 -19.00 4.29
CA LEU A 123 -0.20 -18.44 4.60
C LEU A 123 0.78 -19.49 5.11
N LYS A 124 2.06 -19.30 4.80
CA LYS A 124 3.20 -20.09 5.27
C LYS A 124 4.12 -19.21 6.11
N SER A 125 4.85 -19.82 7.04
CA SER A 125 5.68 -19.14 8.05
C SER A 125 6.77 -18.20 7.53
N LYS A 126 7.17 -18.32 6.24
CA LYS A 126 8.19 -17.46 5.61
C LYS A 126 7.61 -16.35 4.73
N MET A 127 6.29 -16.27 4.64
CA MET A 127 5.62 -15.25 3.85
C MET A 127 5.61 -13.93 4.63
N ASN A 128 5.69 -12.86 3.86
CA ASN A 128 5.55 -11.49 4.32
C ASN A 128 4.60 -10.80 3.35
N LEU A 129 3.37 -10.53 3.81
CA LEU A 129 2.35 -9.90 2.98
C LEU A 129 2.58 -8.39 2.95
N GLU A 130 2.52 -7.79 1.76
CA GLU A 130 2.62 -6.34 1.58
C GLU A 130 1.40 -5.75 0.88
N GLY A 131 0.81 -6.42 -0.09
CA GLY A 131 -0.37 -5.90 -0.80
C GLY A 131 -1.68 -6.56 -0.39
N LEU A 132 -2.73 -5.75 -0.25
CA LEU A 132 -4.11 -6.19 -0.05
C LEU A 132 -5.07 -5.30 -0.82
N THR A 133 -6.01 -5.92 -1.57
CA THR A 133 -7.17 -5.23 -2.14
C THR A 133 -8.40 -6.14 -2.13
N ILE A 134 -9.60 -5.58 -2.39
CA ILE A 134 -10.86 -6.31 -2.32
C ILE A 134 -11.68 -6.05 -3.58
N PHE A 135 -11.95 -7.10 -4.35
CA PHE A 135 -12.82 -7.04 -5.52
C PHE A 135 -14.29 -7.30 -5.13
N PRO A 136 -15.23 -6.37 -5.40
CA PRO A 136 -16.67 -6.61 -5.21
C PRO A 136 -17.19 -7.44 -6.37
N SER A 137 -17.47 -8.73 -6.15
CA SER A 137 -18.07 -9.60 -7.16
C SER A 137 -19.57 -9.75 -6.95
N GLY A 138 -20.28 -10.28 -7.98
CA GLY A 138 -21.69 -10.64 -7.86
C GLY A 138 -22.00 -11.73 -6.83
N GLN A 139 -20.97 -12.50 -6.41
CA GLN A 139 -21.07 -13.57 -5.42
C GLN A 139 -20.61 -13.17 -4.01
N GLY A 140 -20.04 -11.98 -3.85
CA GLY A 140 -19.52 -11.47 -2.58
C GLY A 140 -18.24 -10.68 -2.74
N ARG A 141 -17.37 -10.71 -1.73
CA ARG A 141 -16.08 -10.02 -1.75
C ARG A 141 -14.97 -11.01 -1.98
N VAL A 142 -14.08 -10.73 -2.93
CA VAL A 142 -12.84 -11.47 -3.13
C VAL A 142 -11.71 -10.68 -2.49
N PHE A 143 -11.11 -11.23 -1.45
CA PHE A 143 -9.86 -10.72 -0.88
C PHE A 143 -8.69 -11.15 -1.75
N ILE A 144 -7.84 -10.19 -2.11
CA ILE A 144 -6.68 -10.36 -2.97
C ILE A 144 -5.49 -9.88 -2.19
N TYR A 145 -4.54 -10.74 -1.90
CA TYR A 145 -3.37 -10.39 -1.08
C TYR A 145 -2.11 -11.08 -1.58
N GLY A 146 -0.97 -10.44 -1.37
CA GLY A 146 0.29 -10.84 -1.95
C GLY A 146 1.41 -11.01 -0.95
N ASP A 147 2.14 -12.14 -1.07
CA ASP A 147 3.46 -12.28 -0.46
C ASP A 147 4.50 -11.62 -1.34
N ARG A 148 5.29 -10.72 -0.77
CA ARG A 148 6.29 -9.90 -1.50
C ARG A 148 7.35 -10.69 -2.26
N GLY A 149 7.64 -11.94 -1.84
CA GLY A 149 8.75 -12.71 -2.35
C GLY A 149 10.12 -12.17 -1.90
N SER A 150 11.17 -12.56 -2.62
CA SER A 150 12.55 -12.10 -2.45
C SER A 150 13.40 -12.52 -3.65
N ASP A 151 14.69 -12.20 -3.65
CA ASP A 151 15.63 -12.67 -4.69
C ASP A 151 15.71 -14.20 -4.81
N THR A 152 15.37 -14.92 -3.75
CA THR A 152 15.45 -16.40 -3.66
C THR A 152 14.08 -17.08 -3.55
N ARG A 153 12.99 -16.31 -3.46
CA ARG A 153 11.64 -16.83 -3.27
C ARG A 153 10.63 -16.09 -4.15
N ILE A 154 9.95 -16.84 -4.99
CA ILE A 154 8.91 -16.31 -5.88
C ILE A 154 7.73 -15.78 -5.05
N SER A 155 7.14 -14.67 -5.49
CA SER A 155 5.94 -14.08 -4.89
C SER A 155 4.70 -14.92 -5.17
N THR A 156 3.79 -14.93 -4.22
CA THR A 156 2.50 -15.62 -4.34
C THR A 156 1.36 -14.62 -4.13
N LEU A 157 0.48 -14.54 -5.12
CA LEU A 157 -0.80 -13.86 -5.02
C LEU A 157 -1.86 -14.86 -4.60
N PHE A 158 -2.70 -14.47 -3.67
CA PHE A 158 -3.85 -15.24 -3.20
C PHE A 158 -5.14 -14.52 -3.56
N THR A 159 -6.17 -15.30 -3.91
CA THR A 159 -7.54 -14.83 -3.97
C THR A 159 -8.45 -15.73 -3.15
N ALA A 160 -9.29 -15.17 -2.32
CA ALA A 160 -10.23 -15.93 -1.51
C ALA A 160 -11.57 -15.19 -1.38
N PHE A 161 -12.67 -15.87 -1.61
CA PHE A 161 -13.99 -15.31 -1.35
C PHE A 161 -14.24 -15.22 0.16
N PHE A 162 -14.84 -14.12 0.58
CA PHE A 162 -15.24 -13.90 1.98
C PHE A 162 -16.75 -13.85 2.10
N ASN A 163 -17.30 -14.74 2.95
CA ASN A 163 -18.72 -14.72 3.29
C ASN A 163 -18.93 -13.87 4.56
N PRO A 164 -19.57 -12.69 4.46
CA PRO A 164 -19.73 -11.79 5.60
C PRO A 164 -20.73 -12.28 6.66
N LYS A 165 -21.57 -13.27 6.33
CA LYS A 165 -22.58 -13.81 7.28
C LYS A 165 -21.95 -14.72 8.32
N ASN A 166 -21.11 -15.66 7.88
CA ASN A 166 -20.41 -16.60 8.77
C ASN A 166 -18.94 -16.23 9.01
N LYS A 167 -18.45 -15.16 8.37
CA LYS A 167 -17.06 -14.66 8.48
C LYS A 167 -16.00 -15.69 8.09
N LEU A 168 -16.30 -16.52 7.09
CA LEU A 168 -15.40 -17.56 6.60
C LEU A 168 -14.91 -17.24 5.19
N PHE A 169 -13.65 -17.61 4.93
CA PHE A 169 -13.08 -17.64 3.59
C PHE A 169 -13.35 -18.98 2.91
N TYR A 170 -13.54 -18.95 1.58
CA TYR A 170 -13.74 -20.13 0.76
C TYR A 170 -13.14 -19.89 -0.64
N GLU A 171 -12.98 -20.95 -1.44
CA GLU A 171 -12.42 -20.90 -2.81
C GLU A 171 -11.06 -20.17 -2.86
N LEU A 172 -10.12 -20.62 -2.03
CA LEU A 172 -8.75 -20.11 -2.02
C LEU A 172 -7.99 -20.55 -3.27
N ASN A 173 -7.53 -19.57 -4.06
CA ASN A 173 -6.63 -19.79 -5.20
C ASN A 173 -5.27 -19.14 -4.95
N GLN A 174 -4.23 -19.66 -5.64
CA GLN A 174 -2.85 -19.18 -5.55
C GLN A 174 -2.26 -19.03 -6.95
N PHE A 175 -1.58 -17.92 -7.18
CA PHE A 175 -0.89 -17.59 -8.41
C PHE A 175 0.54 -17.17 -8.06
N VAL A 176 1.52 -17.61 -8.85
CA VAL A 176 2.93 -17.27 -8.62
C VAL A 176 3.38 -16.22 -9.64
N PHE A 177 4.16 -15.25 -9.17
CA PHE A 177 4.70 -14.17 -10.00
C PHE A 177 6.21 -14.03 -9.79
N ASP A 178 6.98 -14.25 -10.87
CA ASP A 178 8.39 -13.88 -10.97
C ASP A 178 8.50 -12.75 -11.99
N LEU A 179 8.41 -11.53 -11.50
CA LEU A 179 8.39 -10.35 -12.36
C LEU A 179 9.78 -10.08 -12.96
N PRO A 180 9.86 -9.60 -14.23
CA PRO A 180 11.14 -9.38 -14.91
C PRO A 180 11.96 -8.23 -14.29
N LYS A 181 11.36 -7.35 -13.51
CA LYS A 181 11.99 -6.26 -12.74
C LYS A 181 11.33 -6.15 -11.37
N PRO A 182 12.06 -5.71 -10.33
CA PRO A 182 13.52 -5.46 -10.30
C PRO A 182 14.34 -6.75 -10.48
N LYS A 183 15.66 -6.59 -10.73
CA LYS A 183 16.58 -7.73 -10.90
C LYS A 183 17.24 -8.18 -9.60
N LYS A 184 17.33 -7.30 -8.59
CA LYS A 184 17.94 -7.53 -7.28
C LYS A 184 17.10 -6.87 -6.19
N TYR A 185 17.25 -7.37 -4.97
CA TYR A 185 16.52 -6.87 -3.78
C TYR A 185 15.02 -6.87 -4.00
N LYS A 186 14.54 -7.96 -4.63
CA LYS A 186 13.19 -8.08 -5.14
C LYS A 186 12.14 -8.11 -4.04
N ARG A 187 11.14 -7.25 -4.17
CA ARG A 187 9.80 -7.37 -3.63
C ARG A 187 8.85 -7.31 -4.82
N ASN A 188 8.44 -8.47 -5.34
CA ASN A 188 7.62 -8.52 -6.56
C ASN A 188 6.17 -8.05 -6.35
N ILE A 189 5.68 -8.10 -5.10
CA ILE A 189 4.39 -7.55 -4.70
C ILE A 189 4.66 -6.71 -3.46
N ALA A 190 4.85 -5.41 -3.64
CA ALA A 190 5.00 -4.43 -2.56
C ALA A 190 3.67 -3.74 -2.22
N ASP A 191 2.74 -3.67 -3.17
CA ASP A 191 1.34 -3.34 -2.93
C ASP A 191 0.45 -3.81 -4.10
N LEU A 192 -0.87 -3.80 -3.88
CA LEU A 192 -1.90 -4.23 -4.82
C LEU A 192 -3.03 -3.22 -4.88
N THR A 193 -3.47 -2.87 -6.10
CA THR A 193 -4.66 -2.06 -6.31
C THR A 193 -5.49 -2.55 -7.48
N LEU A 194 -6.79 -2.23 -7.46
CA LEU A 194 -7.73 -2.57 -8.52
C LEU A 194 -8.19 -1.32 -9.26
N LYS A 195 -8.13 -1.37 -10.58
CA LYS A 195 -8.79 -0.41 -11.44
C LYS A 195 -10.29 -0.71 -11.55
N LEU A 196 -11.10 0.27 -11.94
CA LEU A 196 -12.57 0.11 -12.06
C LEU A 196 -12.99 -0.96 -13.08
N ASP A 197 -12.17 -1.23 -14.10
CA ASP A 197 -12.40 -2.28 -15.10
C ASP A 197 -12.09 -3.71 -14.61
N GLY A 198 -11.58 -3.84 -13.36
CA GLY A 198 -11.20 -5.11 -12.75
C GLY A 198 -9.74 -5.51 -12.98
N SER A 199 -8.94 -4.67 -13.63
CA SER A 199 -7.50 -4.91 -13.77
C SER A 199 -6.82 -4.82 -12.39
N LEU A 200 -6.00 -5.83 -12.07
CA LEU A 200 -5.19 -5.88 -10.85
C LEU A 200 -3.79 -5.36 -11.14
N TRP A 201 -3.40 -4.30 -10.47
CA TRP A 201 -2.08 -3.69 -10.57
C TRP A 201 -1.26 -3.95 -9.31
N SER A 202 0.07 -4.04 -9.49
CA SER A 202 1.02 -4.25 -8.39
C SER A 202 2.22 -3.33 -8.54
N ALA A 203 2.73 -2.83 -7.42
CA ALA A 203 4.08 -2.31 -7.32
C ALA A 203 5.05 -3.47 -7.09
N ALA A 204 6.18 -3.45 -7.82
CA ALA A 204 7.33 -4.30 -7.55
C ALA A 204 8.54 -3.42 -7.27
N THR A 205 9.15 -3.57 -6.08
CA THR A 205 10.22 -2.68 -5.62
C THR A 205 11.56 -3.38 -5.50
N SER A 206 12.63 -2.61 -5.75
CA SER A 206 14.00 -2.94 -5.33
C SER A 206 14.28 -2.24 -4.02
N ASP A 207 14.50 -3.03 -2.97
CA ASP A 207 14.76 -2.52 -1.63
C ASP A 207 16.09 -3.08 -1.10
N PRO A 208 17.21 -2.35 -1.31
CA PRO A 208 18.52 -2.76 -0.81
C PRO A 208 18.75 -2.43 0.67
N GLY A 209 17.77 -1.86 1.36
CA GLY A 209 17.82 -1.39 2.73
C GLY A 209 17.63 0.11 2.87
N ASN A 210 17.76 0.63 4.09
CA ASN A 210 17.29 1.94 4.54
C ASN A 210 17.80 3.18 3.77
N GLU A 211 18.89 3.05 3.01
CA GLU A 211 19.54 4.16 2.28
C GLU A 211 19.34 4.08 0.76
N GLY A 212 18.60 3.06 0.27
CA GLY A 212 18.41 2.85 -1.16
C GLY A 212 19.71 2.44 -1.90
N PRO A 213 19.86 2.68 -3.22
CA PRO A 213 18.86 3.32 -4.09
C PRO A 213 17.65 2.44 -4.34
N PHE A 214 16.46 3.05 -4.24
CA PHE A 214 15.20 2.37 -4.50
C PHE A 214 14.84 2.44 -5.98
N SER A 215 13.99 1.54 -6.43
CA SER A 215 13.28 1.66 -7.70
C SER A 215 11.97 0.88 -7.65
N THR A 216 10.95 1.41 -8.30
CA THR A 216 9.62 0.76 -8.39
C THR A 216 9.23 0.55 -9.84
N PHE A 217 8.60 -0.58 -10.08
CA PHE A 217 8.05 -1.01 -11.37
C PHE A 217 6.59 -1.37 -11.17
N ILE A 218 5.68 -0.71 -11.88
CA ILE A 218 4.26 -1.00 -11.83
C ILE A 218 3.90 -2.01 -12.92
N TYR A 219 3.11 -3.03 -12.54
CA TYR A 219 2.66 -4.10 -13.43
C TYR A 219 1.15 -4.26 -13.37
N GLU A 220 0.55 -4.64 -14.49
CA GLU A 220 -0.76 -5.27 -14.52
C GLU A 220 -0.60 -6.78 -14.43
N LEU A 221 -1.02 -7.35 -13.30
CA LEU A 221 -0.87 -8.79 -13.01
C LEU A 221 -1.96 -9.65 -13.68
N GLY A 222 -3.08 -9.05 -14.03
CA GLY A 222 -4.23 -9.72 -14.64
C GLY A 222 -5.53 -8.98 -14.39
N GLN A 223 -6.65 -9.65 -14.63
CA GLN A 223 -7.97 -9.05 -14.57
C GLN A 223 -8.99 -9.96 -13.89
N PHE A 224 -9.90 -9.37 -13.13
CA PHE A 224 -11.07 -10.05 -12.57
C PHE A 224 -12.25 -9.97 -13.52
N ASN A 225 -12.94 -11.09 -13.72
CA ASN A 225 -14.26 -11.09 -14.35
C ASN A 225 -15.36 -10.77 -13.32
N HIS A 226 -16.59 -10.56 -13.79
CA HIS A 226 -17.73 -10.23 -12.93
C HIS A 226 -18.06 -11.27 -11.86
N SER A 227 -17.70 -12.53 -12.06
CA SER A 227 -17.89 -13.58 -11.06
C SER A 227 -16.83 -13.58 -9.96
N GLY A 228 -15.77 -12.77 -10.09
CA GLY A 228 -14.67 -12.69 -9.14
C GLY A 228 -13.55 -13.68 -9.42
N THR A 229 -13.54 -14.31 -10.61
CA THR A 229 -12.43 -15.16 -11.03
C THR A 229 -11.29 -14.32 -11.57
N PHE A 230 -10.09 -14.54 -11.06
CA PHE A 230 -8.88 -13.88 -11.53
C PHE A 230 -8.30 -14.60 -12.76
N ILE A 231 -7.98 -13.84 -13.79
CA ILE A 231 -7.32 -14.29 -15.02
C ILE A 231 -5.95 -13.63 -15.05
N PRO A 232 -4.86 -14.35 -14.75
CA PRO A 232 -3.52 -13.78 -14.71
C PRO A 232 -3.02 -13.40 -16.11
N THR A 233 -2.26 -12.31 -16.18
CA THR A 233 -1.48 -11.96 -17.38
C THR A 233 -0.46 -13.05 -17.66
N HIS A 234 -0.36 -13.49 -18.91
CA HIS A 234 0.60 -14.51 -19.31
C HIS A 234 2.04 -14.04 -18.97
N PRO A 235 2.91 -14.89 -18.38
CA PRO A 235 4.25 -14.47 -17.93
C PRO A 235 5.10 -13.75 -18.99
N ASN A 236 5.01 -14.19 -20.26
CA ASN A 236 5.76 -13.55 -21.36
C ASN A 236 5.24 -12.15 -21.75
N LEU A 237 4.07 -11.74 -21.27
CA LEU A 237 3.47 -10.42 -21.51
C LEU A 237 3.69 -9.46 -20.33
N LEU A 238 4.19 -9.98 -19.19
CA LEU A 238 4.48 -9.16 -18.03
C LEU A 238 5.65 -8.21 -18.32
N LYS A 239 5.35 -6.93 -18.39
CA LYS A 239 6.34 -5.84 -18.54
C LYS A 239 5.93 -4.67 -17.66
N PRO A 240 6.89 -3.88 -17.14
CA PRO A 240 6.54 -2.67 -16.41
C PRO A 240 5.72 -1.72 -17.28
N ILE A 241 4.63 -1.20 -16.73
CA ILE A 241 3.82 -0.13 -17.33
C ILE A 241 4.45 1.22 -17.01
N MET A 242 4.97 1.36 -15.77
CA MET A 242 5.63 2.55 -15.26
C MET A 242 6.89 2.15 -14.48
N THR A 243 7.83 3.08 -14.38
CA THR A 243 9.07 2.91 -13.60
C THR A 243 9.37 4.21 -12.86
N PHE A 244 9.75 4.09 -11.59
CA PHE A 244 10.12 5.20 -10.72
C PHE A 244 11.47 4.89 -10.06
N ASP A 245 12.51 5.61 -10.48
CA ASP A 245 13.83 5.53 -9.87
C ASP A 245 13.88 6.43 -8.62
N GLY A 246 14.56 5.96 -7.58
CA GLY A 246 14.67 6.67 -6.30
C GLY A 246 13.44 6.58 -5.40
N GLN A 247 12.39 5.85 -5.80
CA GLN A 247 11.15 5.74 -5.04
C GLN A 247 10.83 4.27 -4.71
N LYS A 248 10.49 4.00 -3.45
CA LYS A 248 9.99 2.72 -2.95
C LYS A 248 8.48 2.82 -2.74
N VAL A 249 7.69 2.61 -3.80
CA VAL A 249 6.22 2.66 -3.73
C VAL A 249 5.71 1.43 -2.99
N GLU A 250 5.08 1.65 -1.85
CA GLU A 250 4.48 0.61 -1.00
C GLU A 250 3.00 0.85 -0.70
N ALA A 251 2.41 1.90 -1.27
CA ALA A 251 0.99 2.14 -1.18
C ALA A 251 0.44 2.70 -2.51
N MET A 252 -0.60 2.06 -3.02
CA MET A 252 -1.25 2.44 -4.28
C MET A 252 -2.75 2.34 -4.19
N MET A 253 -3.45 3.29 -4.80
CA MET A 253 -4.89 3.17 -5.00
C MET A 253 -5.35 3.89 -6.25
N PHE A 254 -6.41 3.42 -6.88
CA PHE A 254 -7.12 4.19 -7.88
C PHE A 254 -8.21 5.04 -7.23
N GLN A 255 -8.18 6.34 -7.50
CA GLN A 255 -9.26 7.27 -7.22
C GLN A 255 -9.90 7.65 -8.55
N LYS A 256 -10.96 6.94 -8.93
CA LYS A 256 -11.52 6.92 -10.29
C LYS A 256 -10.45 6.44 -11.29
N GLU A 257 -10.01 7.28 -12.21
CA GLU A 257 -8.97 6.95 -13.21
C GLU A 257 -7.56 7.37 -12.76
N THR A 258 -7.44 8.27 -11.77
CA THR A 258 -6.14 8.74 -11.25
C THR A 258 -5.54 7.68 -10.34
N LEU A 259 -4.32 7.25 -10.62
CA LEU A 259 -3.54 6.39 -9.75
C LEU A 259 -2.79 7.25 -8.72
N VAL A 260 -3.09 7.01 -7.45
CA VAL A 260 -2.39 7.60 -6.31
C VAL A 260 -1.29 6.66 -5.88
N LEU A 261 -0.06 7.17 -5.81
CA LEU A 261 1.14 6.43 -5.39
C LEU A 261 1.71 7.08 -4.14
N MET A 262 2.01 6.29 -3.13
CA MET A 262 2.75 6.75 -1.95
C MET A 262 3.98 5.88 -1.74
N ALA A 263 5.10 6.53 -1.42
CA ALA A 263 6.38 5.87 -1.23
C ALA A 263 6.77 5.86 0.24
N ASP A 264 7.27 4.71 0.69
CA ASP A 264 8.08 4.55 1.88
C ASP A 264 9.56 4.59 1.47
N ASN A 265 10.17 5.75 1.52
CA ASN A 265 11.59 5.90 1.19
C ASN A 265 12.49 5.72 2.44
N GLU A 266 12.03 4.92 3.41
CA GLU A 266 12.79 4.55 4.61
C GLU A 266 13.32 5.80 5.37
N ASN A 267 14.63 5.96 5.48
CA ASN A 267 15.24 7.11 6.16
C ASN A 267 14.97 8.46 5.48
N PHE A 268 14.43 8.48 4.27
CA PHE A 268 14.05 9.70 3.55
C PHE A 268 12.56 10.05 3.71
N GLY A 269 11.81 9.24 4.48
CA GLY A 269 10.39 9.47 4.81
C GLY A 269 9.43 9.10 3.68
N ALA A 270 8.30 9.80 3.60
CA ALA A 270 7.21 9.49 2.70
C ALA A 270 6.97 10.57 1.64
N SER A 271 6.57 10.15 0.44
CA SER A 271 6.19 11.04 -0.65
C SER A 271 4.94 10.53 -1.39
N LEU A 272 4.25 11.43 -2.08
CA LEU A 272 3.00 11.22 -2.82
C LEU A 272 3.16 11.64 -4.27
N LYS A 273 2.51 10.90 -5.19
CA LYS A 273 2.38 11.28 -6.60
C LYS A 273 1.01 10.88 -7.13
N PHE A 274 0.43 11.77 -7.95
CA PHE A 274 -0.78 11.50 -8.74
C PHE A 274 -0.40 11.21 -10.19
N MET A 275 -1.03 10.20 -10.77
CA MET A 275 -0.83 9.79 -12.17
C MET A 275 -2.20 9.68 -12.87
N ASP A 276 -2.41 10.49 -13.88
CA ASP A 276 -3.61 10.51 -14.72
C ASP A 276 -3.53 9.50 -15.87
#